data_dc369572d8d6adabb147ab13f46a4860
#
_entry.id   dc369572d8d6adabb147ab13f46a4860
#
_cell.length_a   1.000
_cell.length_b   1.000
_cell.length_c   1.000
_cell.angle_alpha   90.00
_cell.angle_beta   90.00
_cell.angle_gamma   90.00
#
_symmetry.space_group_name_H-M   'P 1'
#
loop_
_entity.id
_entity.type
_entity.pdbx_description
1 polymer ?
#
loop_
_entity_poly.entity_id
_entity_poly.type
_entity_poly.pdbx_seq_one_letter_code
_entity_poly.pdbx_strand_id
1 'polypeptide(L)'
;MRLTLILVTSIMTIVAGCAQPTPQTPPAPSPTSAAVPRAVQPDPQETHFGELVMLTDGGENAEAYFSFAGDRLVYQATKEGMGCDQIFTMKLDGTNQKMVSTGSGRTTCAYYYPGDDWIVYASTHLAGPDCPPVPDHSKGYVWPIYAAYDLFKVRPDGTDLQQLTDSPGYDAEATISPVGDRIVFTSMRDGDLDIYTMNLDGSDVRRLTDALGYDGGPFFSPDGAKIVYRANHPTDPQEIADYSALLADGLIRPSKLEIWIMNADGSDKRQITDLGAASFAPFFMPSGDRIIFSSNTGDPSGREFDLYTIGIDGEGLERITYSPEFDGFPMFAPDGTTFVFCSNRSNSTPGDTNVFLTRWID
;
A
#
# COMPACT_ATOMS: atom_id res chain seq x y z
N MET A 1 -4.07 -46.43 79.94
CA MET A 1 -5.27 -46.54 79.06
C MET A 1 -4.88 -46.09 77.69
N ARG A 2 -4.67 -47.06 76.76
CA ARG A 2 -4.29 -46.77 75.39
C ARG A 2 -5.57 -46.90 74.52
N LEU A 3 -5.93 -45.82 73.82
CA LEU A 3 -7.06 -45.80 72.92
C LEU A 3 -6.51 -46.05 71.49
N THR A 4 -6.98 -47.16 70.89
CA THR A 4 -6.62 -47.57 69.54
C THR A 4 -7.62 -46.98 68.55
N LEU A 5 -7.11 -46.17 67.60
CA LEU A 5 -7.90 -45.54 66.58
C LEU A 5 -7.89 -46.48 65.37
N ILE A 6 -9.06 -46.97 64.95
CA ILE A 6 -9.25 -47.80 63.77
C ILE A 6 -9.46 -46.86 62.58
N LEU A 7 -8.58 -46.93 61.55
CA LEU A 7 -8.68 -46.22 60.31
C LEU A 7 -9.46 -47.09 59.32
N VAL A 8 -10.64 -46.67 58.91
CA VAL A 8 -11.46 -47.30 57.85
C VAL A 8 -11.08 -46.65 56.50
N THR A 9 -10.42 -47.40 55.65
CA THR A 9 -10.05 -46.96 54.27
C THR A 9 -11.21 -47.33 53.33
N SER A 10 -11.95 -46.33 52.84
CA SER A 10 -12.92 -46.49 51.74
C SER A 10 -12.19 -46.47 50.38
N ILE A 11 -12.25 -47.57 49.67
CA ILE A 11 -11.75 -47.68 48.31
C ILE A 11 -12.86 -47.15 47.36
N MET A 12 -12.61 -45.98 46.77
CA MET A 12 -13.49 -45.41 45.77
C MET A 12 -13.02 -45.87 44.35
N THR A 13 -13.80 -46.75 43.76
CA THR A 13 -13.57 -47.30 42.41
C THR A 13 -13.95 -46.21 41.38
N ILE A 14 -12.93 -45.60 40.72
CA ILE A 14 -13.15 -44.69 39.61
C ILE A 14 -13.45 -45.50 38.35
N VAL A 15 -14.68 -45.45 37.87
CA VAL A 15 -15.07 -45.97 36.57
C VAL A 15 -14.69 -44.95 35.52
N ALA A 16 -13.60 -45.15 34.77
CA ALA A 16 -13.22 -44.35 33.62
C ALA A 16 -14.22 -44.58 32.48
N GLY A 17 -15.17 -43.68 32.33
CA GLY A 17 -16.03 -43.63 31.16
C GLY A 17 -15.23 -43.13 29.95
N CYS A 18 -15.00 -43.98 28.95
CA CYS A 18 -14.52 -43.58 27.63
C CYS A 18 -15.57 -42.69 26.98
N ALA A 19 -15.38 -41.38 27.01
CA ALA A 19 -16.12 -40.45 26.18
C ALA A 19 -15.69 -40.67 24.71
N GLN A 20 -16.62 -41.09 23.87
CA GLN A 20 -16.41 -41.15 22.43
C GLN A 20 -16.23 -39.70 21.89
N PRO A 21 -15.24 -39.44 21.00
CA PRO A 21 -15.12 -38.13 20.36
C PRO A 21 -16.39 -37.87 19.53
N THR A 22 -17.02 -36.75 19.78
CA THR A 22 -18.10 -36.21 18.94
C THR A 22 -17.59 -36.07 17.51
N PRO A 23 -18.33 -36.49 16.48
CA PRO A 23 -17.96 -36.26 15.10
C PRO A 23 -17.83 -34.75 14.87
N GLN A 24 -16.63 -34.28 14.57
CA GLN A 24 -16.43 -32.89 14.10
C GLN A 24 -17.06 -32.79 12.72
N THR A 25 -18.06 -31.94 12.59
CA THR A 25 -18.58 -31.54 11.28
C THR A 25 -17.41 -30.96 10.49
N PRO A 26 -17.14 -31.41 9.26
CA PRO A 26 -16.11 -30.83 8.45
C PRO A 26 -16.38 -29.31 8.32
N PRO A 27 -15.35 -28.45 8.33
CA PRO A 27 -15.53 -27.04 8.10
C PRO A 27 -16.28 -26.82 6.79
N ALA A 28 -17.21 -25.89 6.79
CA ALA A 28 -17.90 -25.50 5.57
C ALA A 28 -16.84 -25.15 4.50
N PRO A 29 -17.05 -25.56 3.24
CA PRO A 29 -16.12 -25.18 2.18
C PRO A 29 -16.00 -23.65 2.18
N SER A 30 -14.78 -23.14 2.14
CA SER A 30 -14.49 -21.71 1.95
C SER A 30 -15.25 -21.23 0.71
N PRO A 31 -15.84 -20.03 0.72
CA PRO A 31 -16.49 -19.51 -0.47
C PRO A 31 -15.51 -19.58 -1.63
N THR A 32 -15.91 -20.25 -2.70
CA THR A 32 -15.10 -20.34 -3.92
C THR A 32 -15.01 -18.93 -4.48
N SER A 33 -13.80 -18.35 -4.51
CA SER A 33 -13.55 -17.08 -5.19
C SER A 33 -14.20 -17.10 -6.58
N ALA A 34 -14.94 -16.05 -6.91
CA ALA A 34 -15.55 -15.95 -8.23
C ALA A 34 -14.44 -15.88 -9.30
N ALA A 35 -14.69 -16.48 -10.47
CA ALA A 35 -13.69 -16.44 -11.55
C ALA A 35 -13.40 -14.98 -11.97
N VAL A 36 -12.13 -14.63 -12.07
CA VAL A 36 -11.64 -13.35 -12.60
C VAL A 36 -10.86 -13.58 -13.89
N PRO A 37 -10.77 -12.58 -14.80
CA PRO A 37 -11.40 -11.25 -14.72
C PRO A 37 -12.93 -11.31 -14.86
N ARG A 38 -13.62 -10.35 -14.25
CA ARG A 38 -15.07 -10.21 -14.38
C ARG A 38 -15.52 -8.76 -14.46
N ALA A 39 -16.53 -8.48 -15.29
CA ALA A 39 -17.15 -7.17 -15.34
C ALA A 39 -17.92 -6.88 -14.03
N VAL A 40 -17.82 -5.64 -13.58
CA VAL A 40 -18.52 -5.09 -12.42
C VAL A 40 -19.24 -3.83 -12.86
N GLN A 41 -20.43 -3.59 -12.34
CA GLN A 41 -21.15 -2.34 -12.63
C GLN A 41 -20.59 -1.23 -11.73
N PRO A 42 -20.14 -0.11 -12.29
CA PRO A 42 -19.79 1.07 -11.50
C PRO A 42 -21.04 1.67 -10.84
N ASP A 43 -20.85 2.47 -9.79
CA ASP A 43 -21.93 3.29 -9.26
C ASP A 43 -22.42 4.27 -10.35
N PRO A 44 -23.74 4.55 -10.47
CA PRO A 44 -24.24 5.48 -11.48
C PRO A 44 -23.66 6.90 -11.42
N GLN A 45 -23.07 7.30 -10.31
CA GLN A 45 -22.40 8.59 -10.13
C GLN A 45 -20.95 8.58 -10.65
N GLU A 46 -20.35 7.40 -10.89
CA GLU A 46 -18.98 7.22 -11.38
C GLU A 46 -18.93 7.42 -12.90
N THR A 47 -19.24 8.63 -13.34
CA THR A 47 -19.44 8.97 -14.76
C THR A 47 -18.15 8.93 -15.60
N HIS A 48 -16.99 8.93 -14.93
CA HIS A 48 -15.67 8.81 -15.55
C HIS A 48 -15.27 7.37 -15.88
N PHE A 49 -16.06 6.38 -15.48
CA PHE A 49 -15.73 4.98 -15.70
C PHE A 49 -16.50 4.38 -16.88
N GLY A 50 -15.77 3.74 -17.79
CA GLY A 50 -16.33 2.84 -18.81
C GLY A 50 -16.68 1.49 -18.21
N GLU A 51 -16.46 0.41 -18.98
CA GLU A 51 -16.57 -0.95 -18.44
C GLU A 51 -15.55 -1.14 -17.31
N LEU A 52 -16.04 -1.51 -16.11
CA LEU A 52 -15.19 -1.77 -14.96
C LEU A 52 -14.93 -3.27 -14.86
N VAL A 53 -13.66 -3.67 -14.80
CA VAL A 53 -13.23 -5.06 -14.76
C VAL A 53 -12.43 -5.33 -13.50
N MET A 54 -12.88 -6.26 -12.67
CA MET A 54 -12.16 -6.77 -11.51
C MET A 54 -11.12 -7.79 -11.97
N LEU A 55 -9.83 -7.57 -11.69
CA LEU A 55 -8.71 -8.39 -12.15
C LEU A 55 -8.24 -9.42 -11.13
N THR A 56 -8.47 -9.17 -9.84
CA THR A 56 -8.12 -10.07 -8.73
C THR A 56 -9.35 -10.29 -7.85
N ASP A 57 -9.44 -11.43 -7.16
CA ASP A 57 -10.48 -11.71 -6.17
C ASP A 57 -9.91 -12.62 -5.09
N GLY A 58 -9.89 -12.13 -3.85
CA GLY A 58 -9.37 -12.84 -2.68
C GLY A 58 -8.01 -12.28 -2.20
N GLY A 59 -7.91 -12.04 -0.90
CA GLY A 59 -6.76 -11.47 -0.19
C GLY A 59 -6.63 -9.95 -0.36
N GLU A 60 -5.47 -9.46 0.06
CA GLU A 60 -5.12 -8.03 -0.07
C GLU A 60 -4.34 -7.85 -1.38
N ASN A 61 -4.90 -7.12 -2.36
CA ASN A 61 -4.24 -6.80 -3.63
C ASN A 61 -4.28 -5.30 -3.81
N ALA A 62 -3.13 -4.63 -3.68
CA ALA A 62 -3.05 -3.18 -3.64
C ALA A 62 -1.87 -2.64 -4.46
N GLU A 63 -1.84 -1.33 -4.64
CA GLU A 63 -0.75 -0.61 -5.30
C GLU A 63 -0.39 -1.22 -6.67
N ALA A 64 -1.41 -1.33 -7.54
CA ALA A 64 -1.23 -1.84 -8.88
C ALA A 64 -0.84 -0.71 -9.84
N TYR A 65 0.36 -0.84 -10.43
CA TYR A 65 0.95 0.18 -11.29
C TYR A 65 1.32 -0.40 -12.67
N PHE A 66 1.11 0.40 -13.73
CA PHE A 66 1.40 -0.01 -15.09
C PHE A 66 2.89 -0.12 -15.39
N SER A 67 3.23 -1.05 -16.29
CA SER A 67 4.49 -1.04 -17.01
C SER A 67 4.58 0.19 -17.95
N PHE A 68 5.78 0.59 -18.34
CA PHE A 68 5.99 1.70 -19.28
C PHE A 68 5.43 1.40 -20.67
N ALA A 69 5.37 0.12 -21.07
CA ALA A 69 4.67 -0.29 -22.28
C ALA A 69 3.14 -0.28 -22.13
N GLY A 70 2.62 -0.20 -20.90
CA GLY A 70 1.18 -0.21 -20.62
C GLY A 70 0.51 -1.56 -20.85
N ASP A 71 1.25 -2.68 -20.94
CA ASP A 71 0.73 -4.01 -21.27
C ASP A 71 0.59 -4.96 -20.07
N ARG A 72 1.07 -4.55 -18.89
CA ARG A 72 1.03 -5.33 -17.65
C ARG A 72 1.00 -4.44 -16.42
N LEU A 73 0.71 -5.06 -15.27
CA LEU A 73 0.71 -4.44 -13.95
C LEU A 73 1.76 -5.11 -13.06
N VAL A 74 2.36 -4.32 -12.15
CA VAL A 74 3.02 -4.77 -10.94
C VAL A 74 2.15 -4.37 -9.76
N TYR A 75 2.02 -5.23 -8.74
CA TYR A 75 1.19 -4.97 -7.57
C TYR A 75 1.70 -5.74 -6.36
N GLN A 76 1.36 -5.29 -5.17
CA GLN A 76 1.59 -6.05 -3.94
C GLN A 76 0.35 -6.86 -3.57
N ALA A 77 0.57 -8.06 -3.03
CA ALA A 77 -0.53 -8.90 -2.57
C ALA A 77 -0.15 -9.79 -1.40
N THR A 78 -1.09 -9.95 -0.46
CA THR A 78 -1.11 -11.03 0.51
C THR A 78 -2.16 -12.06 0.07
N LYS A 79 -1.70 -13.16 -0.52
CA LYS A 79 -2.57 -14.26 -0.99
C LYS A 79 -2.73 -15.34 0.08
N GLU A 80 -3.68 -16.25 -0.14
CA GLU A 80 -3.90 -17.40 0.77
C GLU A 80 -2.59 -18.13 1.08
N GLY A 81 -2.31 -18.33 2.37
CA GLY A 81 -1.09 -18.99 2.86
C GLY A 81 0.13 -18.06 3.00
N MET A 82 0.03 -16.78 2.64
CA MET A 82 1.08 -15.79 2.86
C MET A 82 0.85 -15.05 4.19
N GLY A 83 1.94 -14.76 4.90
CA GLY A 83 1.88 -14.00 6.16
C GLY A 83 1.90 -12.48 5.97
N CYS A 84 2.39 -12.01 4.83
CA CYS A 84 2.49 -10.59 4.48
C CYS A 84 2.70 -10.40 2.97
N ASP A 85 2.62 -9.15 2.55
CA ASP A 85 2.65 -8.74 1.15
C ASP A 85 3.92 -9.20 0.43
N GLN A 86 3.72 -9.66 -0.80
CA GLN A 86 4.74 -9.96 -1.78
C GLN A 86 4.42 -9.22 -3.09
N ILE A 87 5.44 -9.03 -3.93
CA ILE A 87 5.27 -8.34 -5.22
C ILE A 87 4.97 -9.34 -6.32
N PHE A 88 3.94 -9.01 -7.10
CA PHE A 88 3.47 -9.79 -8.24
C PHE A 88 3.40 -8.94 -9.49
N THR A 89 3.43 -9.60 -10.64
CA THR A 89 3.07 -9.03 -11.94
C THR A 89 1.88 -9.76 -12.52
N MET A 90 1.11 -9.11 -13.40
CA MET A 90 0.06 -9.73 -14.20
C MET A 90 -0.13 -8.98 -15.52
N LYS A 91 -0.79 -9.62 -16.49
CA LYS A 91 -1.29 -8.93 -17.69
C LYS A 91 -2.54 -8.13 -17.38
N LEU A 92 -2.91 -7.19 -18.27
CA LEU A 92 -4.12 -6.38 -18.10
C LEU A 92 -5.44 -7.19 -18.14
N ASP A 93 -5.39 -8.41 -18.63
CA ASP A 93 -6.52 -9.36 -18.58
C ASP A 93 -6.56 -10.18 -17.28
N GLY A 94 -5.75 -9.82 -16.26
CA GLY A 94 -5.66 -10.52 -14.97
C GLY A 94 -4.92 -11.87 -15.02
N THR A 95 -4.45 -12.30 -16.20
CA THR A 95 -3.74 -13.58 -16.39
C THR A 95 -2.23 -13.43 -16.14
N ASN A 96 -1.53 -14.55 -16.15
CA ASN A 96 -0.07 -14.62 -15.97
C ASN A 96 0.43 -13.98 -14.67
N GLN A 97 -0.33 -14.16 -13.59
CA GLN A 97 0.08 -13.68 -12.26
C GLN A 97 1.33 -14.42 -11.80
N LYS A 98 2.39 -13.67 -11.50
CA LYS A 98 3.68 -14.21 -11.10
C LYS A 98 4.28 -13.40 -9.96
N MET A 99 4.72 -14.08 -8.89
CA MET A 99 5.51 -13.45 -7.83
C MET A 99 6.92 -13.15 -8.35
N VAL A 100 7.41 -11.94 -8.12
CA VAL A 100 8.75 -11.48 -8.50
C VAL A 100 9.65 -11.17 -7.31
N SER A 101 9.08 -10.96 -6.13
CA SER A 101 9.81 -10.82 -4.88
C SER A 101 10.30 -12.18 -4.36
N THR A 102 11.13 -12.15 -3.30
CA THR A 102 11.80 -13.36 -2.77
C THR A 102 10.88 -14.36 -2.10
N GLY A 103 9.66 -13.97 -1.71
CA GLY A 103 8.77 -14.77 -0.87
C GLY A 103 9.15 -14.73 0.62
N SER A 104 10.14 -13.93 1.00
CA SER A 104 10.64 -13.77 2.38
C SER A 104 10.48 -12.33 2.84
N GLY A 105 10.23 -12.13 4.15
CA GLY A 105 9.97 -10.82 4.72
C GLY A 105 8.68 -10.21 4.15
N ARG A 106 8.48 -8.92 4.36
CA ARG A 106 7.39 -8.12 3.80
C ARG A 106 7.93 -7.25 2.66
N THR A 107 7.12 -7.06 1.63
CA THR A 107 7.42 -6.14 0.53
C THR A 107 6.36 -5.05 0.41
N THR A 108 6.68 -3.96 -0.29
CA THR A 108 5.71 -2.88 -0.60
C THR A 108 6.17 -2.06 -1.81
N CYS A 109 5.24 -1.32 -2.42
CA CYS A 109 5.46 -0.22 -3.35
C CYS A 109 6.42 -0.58 -4.49
N ALA A 110 5.95 -1.39 -5.42
CA ALA A 110 6.75 -1.78 -6.58
C ALA A 110 6.46 -0.91 -7.81
N TYR A 111 7.47 -0.65 -8.63
CA TYR A 111 7.32 0.15 -9.85
C TYR A 111 8.24 -0.37 -10.97
N TYR A 112 7.79 -0.28 -12.23
CA TYR A 112 8.63 -0.67 -13.37
C TYR A 112 9.69 0.39 -13.69
N TYR A 113 10.84 -0.07 -14.18
CA TYR A 113 11.82 0.77 -14.84
C TYR A 113 11.42 1.04 -16.29
N PRO A 114 11.84 2.18 -16.88
CA PRO A 114 11.71 2.41 -18.33
C PRO A 114 12.29 1.25 -19.13
N GLY A 115 11.53 0.78 -20.12
CA GLY A 115 11.87 -0.41 -20.90
C GLY A 115 11.39 -1.72 -20.31
N ASP A 116 10.79 -1.69 -19.11
CA ASP A 116 10.14 -2.83 -18.42
C ASP A 116 11.06 -4.03 -18.11
N ASP A 117 12.38 -3.82 -18.17
CA ASP A 117 13.38 -4.85 -17.91
C ASP A 117 13.69 -5.06 -16.43
N TRP A 118 13.26 -4.14 -15.57
CA TRP A 118 13.45 -4.15 -14.13
C TRP A 118 12.21 -3.65 -13.39
N ILE A 119 12.10 -4.09 -12.13
CA ILE A 119 11.11 -3.63 -11.15
C ILE A 119 11.87 -3.18 -9.90
N VAL A 120 11.59 -1.97 -9.38
CA VAL A 120 12.01 -1.55 -8.04
C VAL A 120 10.93 -1.95 -7.04
N TYR A 121 11.30 -2.33 -5.83
CA TYR A 121 10.38 -2.54 -4.70
C TYR A 121 11.13 -2.44 -3.37
N ALA A 122 10.38 -2.16 -2.29
CA ALA A 122 10.92 -2.19 -0.95
C ALA A 122 10.71 -3.57 -0.29
N SER A 123 11.70 -4.03 0.51
CA SER A 123 11.62 -5.33 1.16
C SER A 123 12.40 -5.39 2.47
N THR A 124 11.87 -6.17 3.42
CA THR A 124 12.52 -6.46 4.72
C THR A 124 13.27 -7.80 4.72
N HIS A 125 13.38 -8.50 3.59
CA HIS A 125 13.88 -9.89 3.51
C HIS A 125 15.32 -10.08 4.04
N LEU A 126 16.16 -9.04 4.04
CA LEU A 126 17.50 -9.11 4.62
C LEU A 126 17.50 -9.18 6.14
N ALA A 127 16.45 -8.69 6.81
CA ALA A 127 16.28 -8.83 8.25
C ALA A 127 15.81 -10.24 8.68
N GLY A 128 15.33 -11.05 7.74
CA GLY A 128 14.89 -12.42 7.97
C GLY A 128 13.76 -12.87 7.06
N PRO A 129 13.42 -14.17 7.09
CA PRO A 129 12.36 -14.71 6.24
C PRO A 129 10.95 -14.39 6.75
N ASP A 130 10.80 -14.06 8.03
CA ASP A 130 9.50 -13.86 8.67
C ASP A 130 8.92 -12.49 8.37
N CYS A 131 7.61 -12.38 8.42
CA CYS A 131 6.93 -11.09 8.37
C CYS A 131 7.26 -10.24 9.58
N PRO A 132 7.50 -8.93 9.44
CA PRO A 132 7.64 -8.04 10.57
C PRO A 132 6.39 -8.05 11.46
N PRO A 133 6.53 -7.79 12.78
CA PRO A 133 5.40 -7.79 13.69
C PRO A 133 4.35 -6.74 13.29
N VAL A 134 3.08 -7.09 13.47
CA VAL A 134 1.96 -6.15 13.29
C VAL A 134 2.06 -5.02 14.31
N PRO A 135 1.76 -3.76 13.96
CA PRO A 135 1.83 -2.64 14.89
C PRO A 135 0.83 -2.78 16.05
N ASP A 136 1.15 -2.14 17.18
CA ASP A 136 0.25 -2.08 18.33
C ASP A 136 -0.93 -1.13 18.05
N HIS A 137 -2.09 -1.69 17.74
CA HIS A 137 -3.31 -0.94 17.49
C HIS A 137 -3.93 -0.26 18.72
N SER A 138 -3.39 -0.46 19.93
CA SER A 138 -3.82 0.31 21.13
C SER A 138 -3.54 1.81 20.98
N LYS A 139 -2.62 2.20 20.09
CA LYS A 139 -2.31 3.59 19.74
C LYS A 139 -3.26 4.21 18.71
N GLY A 140 -4.32 3.49 18.32
CA GLY A 140 -5.25 3.87 17.27
C GLY A 140 -4.79 3.38 15.88
N TYR A 141 -5.30 4.03 14.82
CA TYR A 141 -4.88 3.71 13.47
C TYR A 141 -3.51 4.33 13.18
N VAL A 142 -2.51 3.47 13.01
CA VAL A 142 -1.11 3.84 12.76
C VAL A 142 -0.52 2.96 11.65
N TRP A 143 0.42 3.52 10.88
CA TRP A 143 1.22 2.78 9.91
C TRP A 143 2.59 2.45 10.49
N PRO A 144 3.06 1.20 10.29
CA PRO A 144 4.41 0.82 10.71
C PRO A 144 5.46 1.35 9.71
N ILE A 145 6.53 1.91 10.27
CA ILE A 145 7.73 2.30 9.54
C ILE A 145 8.83 1.31 9.91
N TYR A 146 8.86 0.18 9.18
CA TYR A 146 9.84 -0.87 9.48
C TYR A 146 11.24 -0.44 9.01
N ALA A 147 12.13 -0.22 9.96
CA ALA A 147 13.52 0.21 9.70
C ALA A 147 14.34 -0.80 8.87
N ALA A 148 13.80 -2.00 8.63
CA ALA A 148 14.42 -3.03 7.82
C ALA A 148 14.04 -2.96 6.34
N TYR A 149 13.23 -2.00 5.93
CA TYR A 149 12.95 -1.80 4.51
C TYR A 149 14.14 -1.14 3.81
N ASP A 150 14.65 -1.85 2.81
CA ASP A 150 15.56 -1.34 1.79
C ASP A 150 14.93 -1.47 0.41
N LEU A 151 15.44 -0.67 -0.54
CA LEU A 151 15.04 -0.73 -1.94
C LEU A 151 15.88 -1.76 -2.71
N PHE A 152 15.21 -2.54 -3.53
CA PHE A 152 15.80 -3.54 -4.40
C PHE A 152 15.28 -3.38 -5.82
N LYS A 153 16.06 -3.82 -6.81
CA LYS A 153 15.56 -4.04 -8.17
C LYS A 153 15.72 -5.50 -8.57
N VAL A 154 14.78 -5.97 -9.37
CA VAL A 154 14.72 -7.37 -9.82
C VAL A 154 14.21 -7.41 -11.27
N ARG A 155 14.57 -8.47 -12.02
CA ARG A 155 13.97 -8.72 -13.32
C ARG A 155 12.49 -9.13 -13.16
N PRO A 156 11.60 -8.87 -14.15
CA PRO A 156 10.19 -9.28 -14.09
C PRO A 156 9.99 -10.80 -14.01
N ASP A 157 11.03 -11.59 -14.25
CA ASP A 157 11.02 -13.04 -14.04
C ASP A 157 11.48 -13.45 -12.62
N GLY A 158 11.81 -12.52 -11.73
CA GLY A 158 12.27 -12.75 -10.36
C GLY A 158 13.76 -13.05 -10.25
N THR A 159 14.52 -12.92 -11.32
CA THR A 159 15.98 -13.11 -11.34
C THR A 159 16.75 -11.80 -11.14
N ASP A 160 18.07 -11.89 -10.97
CA ASP A 160 19.00 -10.75 -10.86
C ASP A 160 18.65 -9.72 -9.77
N LEU A 161 18.20 -10.18 -8.57
CA LEU A 161 17.92 -9.30 -7.45
C LEU A 161 19.17 -8.49 -7.04
N GLN A 162 19.02 -7.16 -6.97
CA GLN A 162 20.07 -6.23 -6.60
C GLN A 162 19.56 -5.25 -5.55
N GLN A 163 20.35 -5.03 -4.49
CA GLN A 163 20.06 -4.02 -3.48
C GLN A 163 20.46 -2.62 -4.00
N LEU A 164 19.60 -1.62 -3.78
CA LEU A 164 19.83 -0.22 -4.17
C LEU A 164 20.16 0.67 -2.98
N THR A 165 19.60 0.37 -1.80
CA THR A 165 19.85 1.12 -0.56
C THR A 165 20.26 0.18 0.57
N ASP A 166 21.09 0.69 1.49
CA ASP A 166 21.58 -0.01 2.70
C ASP A 166 21.73 0.96 3.88
N SER A 167 21.06 2.13 3.81
CA SER A 167 21.11 3.13 4.87
C SER A 167 20.28 2.68 6.09
N PRO A 168 20.71 3.03 7.32
CA PRO A 168 19.90 2.75 8.49
C PRO A 168 18.53 3.43 8.39
N GLY A 169 17.47 2.68 8.71
CA GLY A 169 16.11 3.17 8.73
C GLY A 169 15.28 2.72 7.51
N TYR A 170 14.12 3.31 7.37
CA TYR A 170 13.14 2.99 6.34
C TYR A 170 13.52 3.61 5.00
N ASP A 171 13.66 2.78 3.96
CA ASP A 171 13.75 3.19 2.56
C ASP A 171 12.66 2.46 1.77
N ALA A 172 11.62 3.19 1.30
CA ALA A 172 10.49 2.59 0.57
C ALA A 172 9.75 3.59 -0.33
N GLU A 173 8.60 3.19 -0.85
CA GLU A 173 7.70 4.04 -1.67
C GLU A 173 8.38 4.59 -2.93
N ALA A 174 9.23 3.77 -3.56
CA ALA A 174 10.01 4.20 -4.71
C ALA A 174 9.19 4.17 -6.00
N THR A 175 9.26 5.29 -6.76
CA THR A 175 8.75 5.39 -8.13
C THR A 175 9.84 5.95 -9.05
N ILE A 176 9.64 5.80 -10.36
CA ILE A 176 10.66 6.15 -11.35
C ILE A 176 10.14 7.25 -12.27
N SER A 177 11.00 8.20 -12.55
CA SER A 177 10.74 9.29 -13.49
C SER A 177 10.37 8.72 -14.88
N PRO A 178 9.29 9.19 -15.50
CA PRO A 178 8.90 8.75 -16.84
C PRO A 178 9.93 9.08 -17.92
N VAL A 179 10.81 10.05 -17.68
CA VAL A 179 11.96 10.33 -18.58
C VAL A 179 13.15 9.40 -18.32
N GLY A 180 13.06 8.53 -17.28
CA GLY A 180 13.98 7.42 -17.10
C GLY A 180 15.35 7.79 -16.52
N ASP A 181 15.45 8.86 -15.76
CA ASP A 181 16.71 9.37 -15.23
C ASP A 181 16.87 9.22 -13.72
N ARG A 182 15.77 9.20 -12.96
CA ARG A 182 15.79 9.21 -11.49
C ARG A 182 14.77 8.27 -10.86
N ILE A 183 15.10 7.76 -9.68
CA ILE A 183 14.19 7.17 -8.71
C ILE A 183 13.87 8.24 -7.67
N VAL A 184 12.61 8.39 -7.28
CA VAL A 184 12.18 9.15 -6.11
C VAL A 184 11.63 8.18 -5.07
N PHE A 185 11.91 8.40 -3.78
CA PHE A 185 11.53 7.48 -2.70
C PHE A 185 11.44 8.19 -1.35
N THR A 186 10.81 7.54 -0.38
CA THR A 186 10.75 7.99 1.01
C THR A 186 11.86 7.33 1.81
N SER A 187 12.57 8.11 2.64
CA SER A 187 13.65 7.62 3.48
C SER A 187 13.67 8.27 4.85
N MET A 188 14.08 7.49 5.85
CA MET A 188 14.27 7.94 7.25
C MET A 188 15.75 8.12 7.63
N ARG A 189 16.67 8.13 6.65
CA ARG A 189 18.14 8.15 6.87
C ARG A 189 18.66 9.35 7.66
N ASP A 190 17.99 10.48 7.63
CA ASP A 190 18.35 11.70 8.35
C ASP A 190 17.48 11.92 9.61
N GLY A 191 16.72 10.89 10.04
CA GLY A 191 16.00 10.86 11.32
C GLY A 191 14.54 11.29 11.23
N ASP A 192 14.06 11.71 10.07
CA ASP A 192 12.66 12.00 9.75
C ASP A 192 12.27 11.34 8.42
N LEU A 193 10.97 11.32 8.11
CA LEU A 193 10.45 10.74 6.87
C LEU A 193 10.42 11.81 5.78
N ASP A 194 11.40 11.76 4.89
CA ASP A 194 11.60 12.73 3.83
C ASP A 194 11.64 12.10 2.44
N ILE A 195 11.41 12.91 1.43
CA ILE A 195 11.56 12.53 0.03
C ILE A 195 13.02 12.68 -0.41
N TYR A 196 13.52 11.63 -1.03
CA TYR A 196 14.86 11.58 -1.64
C TYR A 196 14.75 11.20 -3.12
N THR A 197 15.81 11.49 -3.85
CA THR A 197 15.99 11.01 -5.22
C THR A 197 17.37 10.42 -5.40
N MET A 198 17.52 9.46 -6.32
CA MET A 198 18.78 8.81 -6.67
C MET A 198 18.81 8.43 -8.15
N ASN A 199 19.97 8.09 -8.68
CA ASN A 199 20.11 7.48 -10.00
C ASN A 199 19.47 6.09 -10.04
N LEU A 200 19.22 5.55 -11.24
CA LEU A 200 18.62 4.22 -11.43
C LEU A 200 19.48 3.05 -10.90
N ASP A 201 20.75 3.29 -10.61
CA ASP A 201 21.67 2.31 -10.04
C ASP A 201 21.84 2.44 -8.51
N GLY A 202 21.09 3.35 -7.86
CA GLY A 202 21.17 3.65 -6.43
C GLY A 202 22.19 4.72 -6.04
N SER A 203 22.99 5.22 -6.98
CA SER A 203 24.00 6.26 -6.72
C SER A 203 23.39 7.67 -6.68
N ASP A 204 24.18 8.66 -6.24
CA ASP A 204 23.82 10.09 -6.22
C ASP A 204 22.49 10.37 -5.48
N VAL A 205 22.39 9.88 -4.23
CA VAL A 205 21.25 10.11 -3.35
C VAL A 205 21.20 11.58 -2.91
N ARG A 206 20.03 12.22 -3.07
CA ARG A 206 19.81 13.63 -2.70
C ARG A 206 18.51 13.78 -1.94
N ARG A 207 18.54 14.48 -0.80
CA ARG A 207 17.34 14.85 -0.03
C ARG A 207 16.62 15.99 -0.73
N LEU A 208 15.29 15.88 -0.87
CA LEU A 208 14.43 16.90 -1.49
C LEU A 208 13.57 17.65 -0.47
N THR A 209 13.15 17.00 0.62
CA THR A 209 12.37 17.60 1.70
C THR A 209 13.12 17.56 3.02
N ASP A 210 12.80 18.48 3.96
CA ASP A 210 13.49 18.64 5.23
C ASP A 210 12.62 19.29 6.32
N ALA A 211 11.31 19.39 6.09
CA ALA A 211 10.36 19.90 7.08
C ALA A 211 10.07 18.83 8.13
N LEU A 212 9.94 19.22 9.41
CA LEU A 212 9.53 18.27 10.45
C LEU A 212 8.16 17.68 10.14
N GLY A 213 8.09 16.35 10.06
CA GLY A 213 6.86 15.63 9.79
C GLY A 213 7.04 14.55 8.73
N TYR A 214 5.93 14.02 8.27
CA TYR A 214 5.91 12.94 7.29
C TYR A 214 5.81 13.52 5.87
N ASP A 215 6.76 13.14 5.02
CA ASP A 215 6.73 13.30 3.57
C ASP A 215 6.87 11.93 2.92
N GLY A 216 5.91 11.49 2.08
CA GLY A 216 5.96 10.13 1.49
C GLY A 216 5.10 9.93 0.26
N GLY A 217 5.24 8.73 -0.34
CA GLY A 217 4.50 8.28 -1.52
C GLY A 217 4.67 9.18 -2.74
N PRO A 218 5.90 9.49 -3.16
CA PRO A 218 6.15 10.43 -4.23
C PRO A 218 5.94 9.82 -5.63
N PHE A 219 5.38 10.61 -6.56
CA PHE A 219 5.26 10.29 -7.98
C PHE A 219 5.69 11.46 -8.85
N PHE A 220 6.38 11.18 -9.95
CA PHE A 220 6.72 12.20 -10.94
C PHE A 220 5.52 12.60 -11.80
N SER A 221 5.52 13.84 -12.29
CA SER A 221 4.63 14.29 -13.35
C SER A 221 4.97 13.61 -14.69
N PRO A 222 4.03 13.57 -15.67
CA PRO A 222 4.25 12.91 -16.97
C PRO A 222 5.48 13.41 -17.75
N ASP A 223 5.87 14.67 -17.54
CA ASP A 223 7.07 15.27 -18.14
C ASP A 223 8.34 15.13 -17.28
N GLY A 224 8.23 14.52 -16.08
CA GLY A 224 9.32 14.36 -15.12
C GLY A 224 9.76 15.66 -14.42
N ALA A 225 9.08 16.79 -14.66
CA ALA A 225 9.50 18.09 -14.13
C ALA A 225 9.05 18.36 -12.70
N LYS A 226 8.03 17.65 -12.21
CA LYS A 226 7.46 17.83 -10.87
C LYS A 226 7.33 16.49 -10.14
N ILE A 227 7.18 16.58 -8.82
CA ILE A 227 6.87 15.46 -7.94
C ILE A 227 5.62 15.83 -7.14
N VAL A 228 4.62 14.94 -7.11
CA VAL A 228 3.49 14.97 -6.19
C VAL A 228 3.77 14.00 -5.05
N TYR A 229 3.39 14.36 -3.84
CA TYR A 229 3.58 13.52 -2.64
C TYR A 229 2.52 13.86 -1.59
N ARG A 230 2.38 13.01 -0.58
CA ARG A 230 1.54 13.28 0.60
C ARG A 230 2.42 13.72 1.76
N ALA A 231 1.93 14.67 2.56
CA ALA A 231 2.68 15.17 3.69
C ALA A 231 1.79 15.58 4.86
N ASN A 232 2.38 15.55 6.06
CA ASN A 232 1.85 16.17 7.27
C ASN A 232 2.98 16.84 8.03
N HIS A 233 2.92 18.17 8.11
CA HIS A 233 3.91 18.99 8.84
C HIS A 233 3.26 19.59 10.09
N PRO A 234 3.29 18.91 11.25
CA PRO A 234 2.65 19.37 12.47
C PRO A 234 3.32 20.64 12.98
N THR A 235 2.51 21.64 13.37
CA THR A 235 2.98 22.90 13.94
C THR A 235 2.54 23.06 15.41
N ASP A 236 1.49 22.36 15.83
CA ASP A 236 1.05 22.35 17.22
C ASP A 236 2.04 21.54 18.08
N PRO A 237 2.48 22.05 19.25
CA PRO A 237 3.43 21.34 20.10
C PRO A 237 3.00 19.94 20.54
N GLN A 238 1.68 19.70 20.71
CA GLN A 238 1.16 18.39 21.08
C GLN A 238 1.20 17.42 19.90
N GLU A 239 0.87 17.88 18.70
CA GLU A 239 0.97 17.07 17.47
C GLU A 239 2.43 16.74 17.14
N ILE A 240 3.37 17.67 17.33
CA ILE A 240 4.82 17.44 17.21
C ILE A 240 5.27 16.35 18.19
N ALA A 241 4.80 16.43 19.44
CA ALA A 241 5.16 15.45 20.46
C ALA A 241 4.59 14.05 20.14
N ASP A 242 3.33 13.96 19.66
CA ASP A 242 2.71 12.70 19.23
C ASP A 242 3.45 12.10 18.04
N TYR A 243 3.75 12.90 17.01
CA TYR A 243 4.52 12.47 15.85
C TYR A 243 5.90 11.93 16.24
N SER A 244 6.64 12.69 17.03
CA SER A 244 7.99 12.29 17.47
C SER A 244 7.98 11.02 18.31
N ALA A 245 6.98 10.85 19.18
CA ALA A 245 6.83 9.65 20.01
C ALA A 245 6.45 8.42 19.17
N LEU A 246 5.55 8.57 18.20
CA LEU A 246 5.20 7.49 17.29
C LEU A 246 6.39 7.10 16.40
N LEU A 247 7.08 8.07 15.84
CA LEU A 247 8.24 7.81 14.97
C LEU A 247 9.37 7.09 15.72
N ALA A 248 9.61 7.42 16.98
CA ALA A 248 10.57 6.72 17.84
C ALA A 248 10.19 5.24 18.07
N ASP A 249 8.90 4.90 17.99
CA ASP A 249 8.38 3.54 18.06
C ASP A 249 8.23 2.88 16.67
N GLY A 250 8.74 3.52 15.60
CA GLY A 250 8.62 3.05 14.21
C GLY A 250 7.20 3.12 13.66
N LEU A 251 6.43 4.13 14.04
CA LEU A 251 5.03 4.32 13.65
C LEU A 251 4.78 5.75 13.17
N ILE A 252 3.76 5.94 12.34
CA ILE A 252 3.15 7.24 12.03
C ILE A 252 1.63 7.16 12.12
N ARG A 253 0.97 8.33 12.33
CA ARG A 253 -0.48 8.47 12.28
C ARG A 253 -0.90 9.15 10.97
N PRO A 254 -1.53 8.41 10.03
CA PRO A 254 -1.86 8.94 8.70
C PRO A 254 -3.22 9.67 8.67
N SER A 255 -3.59 10.42 9.71
CA SER A 255 -4.94 10.99 9.86
C SER A 255 -5.12 12.38 9.26
N LYS A 256 -4.04 13.08 8.95
CA LYS A 256 -4.04 14.46 8.41
C LYS A 256 -2.98 14.58 7.34
N LEU A 257 -3.11 13.79 6.29
CA LEU A 257 -2.20 13.83 5.15
C LEU A 257 -2.79 14.73 4.08
N GLU A 258 -2.02 15.70 3.63
CA GLU A 258 -2.38 16.59 2.53
C GLU A 258 -1.52 16.30 1.29
N ILE A 259 -2.03 16.64 0.12
CA ILE A 259 -1.31 16.50 -1.14
C ILE A 259 -0.45 17.74 -1.37
N TRP A 260 0.81 17.50 -1.68
CA TRP A 260 1.83 18.51 -1.96
C TRP A 260 2.46 18.28 -3.32
N ILE A 261 3.00 19.32 -3.91
CA ILE A 261 3.86 19.24 -5.10
C ILE A 261 5.14 20.04 -4.91
N MET A 262 6.16 19.65 -5.67
CA MET A 262 7.44 20.38 -5.80
C MET A 262 7.99 20.18 -7.22
N ASN A 263 8.99 20.97 -7.59
CA ASN A 263 9.80 20.67 -8.76
C ASN A 263 10.65 19.42 -8.51
N ALA A 264 11.07 18.71 -9.57
CA ALA A 264 11.86 17.47 -9.45
C ALA A 264 13.23 17.67 -8.76
N ASP A 265 13.73 18.90 -8.67
CA ASP A 265 14.93 19.27 -7.94
C ASP A 265 14.69 19.62 -6.45
N GLY A 266 13.46 19.49 -5.96
CA GLY A 266 13.05 19.79 -4.59
C GLY A 266 12.70 21.27 -4.34
N SER A 267 12.76 22.13 -5.33
CA SER A 267 12.35 23.54 -5.21
C SER A 267 10.83 23.72 -5.35
N ASP A 268 10.30 24.89 -5.01
CA ASP A 268 8.89 25.28 -5.18
C ASP A 268 7.89 24.32 -4.52
N LYS A 269 8.19 23.90 -3.29
CA LYS A 269 7.29 23.05 -2.48
C LYS A 269 6.02 23.83 -2.12
N ARG A 270 4.85 23.23 -2.39
CA ARG A 270 3.56 23.83 -2.02
C ARG A 270 2.48 22.80 -1.75
N GLN A 271 1.67 23.09 -0.79
CA GLN A 271 0.47 22.35 -0.46
C GLN A 271 -0.61 22.57 -1.52
N ILE A 272 -1.30 21.51 -1.94
CA ILE A 272 -2.38 21.54 -2.93
C ILE A 272 -3.74 21.38 -2.27
N THR A 273 -3.84 20.50 -1.26
CA THR A 273 -5.08 20.28 -0.52
C THR A 273 -4.97 20.82 0.91
N ASP A 274 -6.11 21.22 1.48
CA ASP A 274 -6.28 21.57 2.90
C ASP A 274 -7.64 21.01 3.35
N LEU A 275 -7.71 19.67 3.35
CA LEU A 275 -8.95 18.94 3.60
C LEU A 275 -9.11 18.52 5.06
N GLY A 276 -8.03 18.55 5.84
CA GLY A 276 -8.00 18.09 7.22
C GLY A 276 -8.31 16.59 7.36
N ALA A 277 -8.10 15.85 6.29
CA ALA A 277 -8.44 14.44 6.12
C ALA A 277 -7.18 13.61 5.84
N ALA A 278 -7.33 12.29 5.74
CA ALA A 278 -6.26 11.43 5.24
C ALA A 278 -6.34 11.39 3.71
N SER A 279 -5.38 12.04 3.04
CA SER A 279 -5.25 12.02 1.58
C SER A 279 -3.94 11.34 1.19
N PHE A 280 -3.97 10.33 0.30
CA PHE A 280 -2.78 9.56 -0.05
C PHE A 280 -2.83 9.01 -1.48
N ALA A 281 -1.77 8.31 -1.90
CA ALA A 281 -1.60 7.74 -3.24
C ALA A 281 -1.89 8.74 -4.37
N PRO A 282 -1.28 9.94 -4.34
CA PRO A 282 -1.49 10.91 -5.39
C PRO A 282 -0.80 10.49 -6.68
N PHE A 283 -1.46 10.73 -7.81
CA PHE A 283 -0.91 10.49 -9.13
C PHE A 283 -1.27 11.65 -10.07
N PHE A 284 -0.35 12.09 -10.94
CA PHE A 284 -0.69 13.09 -11.94
C PHE A 284 -1.59 12.48 -13.01
N MET A 285 -2.65 13.18 -13.39
CA MET A 285 -3.41 12.82 -14.58
C MET A 285 -2.57 13.03 -15.85
N PRO A 286 -2.91 12.37 -16.97
CA PRO A 286 -2.09 12.41 -18.21
C PRO A 286 -1.82 13.80 -18.74
N SER A 287 -2.73 14.77 -18.52
CA SER A 287 -2.56 16.18 -18.88
C SER A 287 -1.46 16.90 -18.09
N GLY A 288 -1.11 16.38 -16.88
CA GLY A 288 -0.14 16.98 -15.97
C GLY A 288 -0.63 18.22 -15.21
N ASP A 289 -1.85 18.68 -15.43
CA ASP A 289 -2.46 19.85 -14.78
C ASP A 289 -3.42 19.51 -13.65
N ARG A 290 -3.74 18.22 -13.46
CA ARG A 290 -4.56 17.70 -12.37
C ARG A 290 -3.87 16.53 -11.67
N ILE A 291 -4.26 16.31 -10.42
CA ILE A 291 -3.84 15.19 -9.58
C ILE A 291 -5.08 14.36 -9.24
N ILE A 292 -4.99 13.04 -9.32
CA ILE A 292 -5.95 12.09 -8.76
C ILE A 292 -5.36 11.48 -7.49
N PHE A 293 -6.16 11.28 -6.45
CA PHE A 293 -5.68 10.78 -5.14
C PHE A 293 -6.83 10.13 -4.37
N SER A 294 -6.49 9.35 -3.35
CA SER A 294 -7.45 8.76 -2.40
C SER A 294 -7.62 9.66 -1.20
N SER A 295 -8.86 9.88 -0.74
CA SER A 295 -9.13 10.65 0.47
C SER A 295 -10.42 10.21 1.17
N ASN A 296 -10.44 10.32 2.51
CA ASN A 296 -11.64 10.13 3.31
C ASN A 296 -12.36 11.43 3.66
N THR A 297 -12.09 12.52 2.92
CA THR A 297 -12.67 13.85 3.16
C THR A 297 -14.22 13.87 3.08
N GLY A 298 -14.82 12.94 2.32
CA GLY A 298 -16.26 12.80 2.19
C GLY A 298 -16.95 12.04 3.34
N ASP A 299 -16.19 11.35 4.19
CA ASP A 299 -16.73 10.50 5.26
C ASP A 299 -16.40 11.06 6.66
N PRO A 300 -17.41 11.53 7.42
CA PRO A 300 -17.22 11.99 8.79
C PRO A 300 -16.70 10.91 9.76
N SER A 301 -16.86 9.61 9.42
CA SER A 301 -16.32 8.50 10.22
C SER A 301 -14.84 8.25 9.95
N GLY A 302 -14.29 8.77 8.84
CA GLY A 302 -12.91 8.63 8.41
C GLY A 302 -12.52 7.23 7.95
N ARG A 303 -13.49 6.39 7.58
CA ARG A 303 -13.28 4.97 7.21
C ARG A 303 -13.41 4.71 5.72
N GLU A 304 -14.29 5.47 5.05
CA GLU A 304 -14.54 5.38 3.62
C GLU A 304 -13.53 6.25 2.88
N PHE A 305 -12.84 5.67 1.93
CA PHE A 305 -11.90 6.37 1.06
C PHE A 305 -12.39 6.31 -0.37
N ASP A 306 -12.44 7.46 -1.01
CA ASP A 306 -12.78 7.60 -2.41
C ASP A 306 -11.64 8.21 -3.21
N LEU A 307 -11.72 8.08 -4.51
CA LEU A 307 -10.87 8.82 -5.44
C LEU A 307 -11.40 10.23 -5.67
N TYR A 308 -10.50 11.18 -5.64
CA TYR A 308 -10.76 12.59 -5.93
C TYR A 308 -9.76 13.11 -6.97
N THR A 309 -10.17 14.12 -7.74
CA THR A 309 -9.24 14.90 -8.56
C THR A 309 -9.21 16.35 -8.10
N ILE A 310 -8.08 17.00 -8.31
CA ILE A 310 -7.88 18.44 -8.03
C ILE A 310 -6.88 19.03 -9.03
N GLY A 311 -7.05 20.29 -9.41
CA GLY A 311 -6.04 21.00 -10.21
C GLY A 311 -4.72 21.18 -9.45
N ILE A 312 -3.61 21.20 -10.16
CA ILE A 312 -2.31 21.51 -9.51
C ILE A 312 -2.25 22.91 -8.90
N ASP A 313 -3.20 23.79 -9.21
CA ASP A 313 -3.40 25.10 -8.58
C ASP A 313 -4.20 25.05 -7.26
N GLY A 314 -4.71 23.86 -6.89
CA GLY A 314 -5.53 23.63 -5.71
C GLY A 314 -7.03 23.86 -5.91
N GLU A 315 -7.46 24.10 -7.14
CA GLU A 315 -8.85 24.37 -7.46
C GLU A 315 -9.56 23.17 -8.12
N GLY A 316 -10.90 23.17 -8.12
CA GLY A 316 -11.71 22.19 -8.83
C GLY A 316 -11.64 20.78 -8.24
N LEU A 317 -11.71 20.65 -6.91
CA LEU A 317 -11.85 19.36 -6.22
C LEU A 317 -13.12 18.65 -6.70
N GLU A 318 -13.00 17.40 -7.13
CA GLU A 318 -14.08 16.57 -7.64
C GLU A 318 -13.98 15.15 -7.10
N ARG A 319 -15.08 14.59 -6.60
CA ARG A 319 -15.17 13.18 -6.18
C ARG A 319 -15.42 12.30 -7.40
N ILE A 320 -14.66 11.24 -7.55
CA ILE A 320 -14.68 10.34 -8.71
C ILE A 320 -15.38 9.02 -8.41
N THR A 321 -15.13 8.44 -7.22
CA THR A 321 -15.75 7.17 -6.82
C THR A 321 -16.76 7.37 -5.70
N TYR A 322 -17.74 6.45 -5.64
CA TYR A 322 -18.88 6.51 -4.72
C TYR A 322 -19.25 5.14 -4.15
N SER A 323 -18.43 4.13 -4.38
CA SER A 323 -18.64 2.81 -3.78
C SER A 323 -18.34 2.85 -2.29
N PRO A 324 -19.15 2.25 -1.43
CA PRO A 324 -18.84 2.18 0.00
C PRO A 324 -17.50 1.48 0.26
N GLU A 325 -16.84 1.87 1.34
CA GLU A 325 -15.58 1.35 1.89
C GLU A 325 -14.34 1.99 1.26
N PHE A 326 -13.49 1.24 0.56
CA PHE A 326 -12.17 1.71 0.14
C PHE A 326 -12.00 1.72 -1.37
N ASP A 327 -11.62 2.87 -1.91
CA ASP A 327 -11.10 3.06 -3.25
C ASP A 327 -9.74 3.79 -3.16
N GLY A 328 -8.69 3.24 -3.78
CA GLY A 328 -7.36 3.81 -3.64
C GLY A 328 -6.36 3.40 -4.70
N PHE A 329 -5.17 3.99 -4.64
CA PHE A 329 -4.03 3.71 -5.51
C PHE A 329 -4.35 3.88 -6.99
N PRO A 330 -4.83 5.06 -7.42
CA PRO A 330 -5.18 5.33 -8.81
C PRO A 330 -3.94 5.52 -9.67
N MET A 331 -3.95 4.98 -10.89
CA MET A 331 -2.92 5.25 -11.89
C MET A 331 -3.50 5.21 -13.31
N PHE A 332 -3.06 6.12 -14.17
CA PHE A 332 -3.29 6.07 -15.60
C PHE A 332 -2.19 5.30 -16.32
N ALA A 333 -2.58 4.51 -17.32
CA ALA A 333 -1.63 3.90 -18.23
C ALA A 333 -0.97 4.96 -19.14
N PRO A 334 0.16 4.64 -19.79
CA PRO A 334 0.81 5.54 -20.74
C PRO A 334 -0.05 5.97 -21.94
N ASP A 335 -1.14 5.24 -22.24
CA ASP A 335 -2.11 5.62 -23.27
C ASP A 335 -3.02 6.79 -22.88
N GLY A 336 -2.95 7.22 -21.59
CA GLY A 336 -3.72 8.32 -21.04
C GLY A 336 -5.21 8.06 -20.84
N THR A 337 -5.71 6.84 -21.12
CA THR A 337 -7.13 6.49 -21.05
C THR A 337 -7.42 5.21 -20.28
N THR A 338 -6.50 4.26 -20.24
CA THR A 338 -6.64 3.07 -19.40
C THR A 338 -6.29 3.44 -17.96
N PHE A 339 -7.15 3.06 -17.02
CA PHE A 339 -7.06 3.47 -15.63
C PHE A 339 -7.16 2.26 -14.70
N VAL A 340 -6.29 2.19 -13.70
CA VAL A 340 -6.29 1.16 -12.66
C VAL A 340 -6.46 1.79 -11.30
N PHE A 341 -7.16 1.10 -10.40
CA PHE A 341 -7.27 1.44 -8.98
C PHE A 341 -7.55 0.18 -8.16
N CYS A 342 -7.47 0.28 -6.85
CA CYS A 342 -7.79 -0.80 -5.92
C CYS A 342 -9.05 -0.47 -5.14
N SER A 343 -9.89 -1.49 -4.86
CA SER A 343 -11.18 -1.30 -4.21
C SER A 343 -11.61 -2.53 -3.42
N ASN A 344 -12.44 -2.31 -2.40
CA ASN A 344 -13.10 -3.36 -1.65
C ASN A 344 -14.48 -3.73 -2.23
N ARG A 345 -14.88 -3.09 -3.33
CA ARG A 345 -16.17 -3.35 -3.97
C ARG A 345 -16.27 -4.76 -4.54
N SER A 346 -17.46 -5.34 -4.54
CA SER A 346 -17.79 -6.60 -5.24
C SER A 346 -16.92 -7.80 -4.85
N ASN A 347 -16.27 -7.78 -3.70
CA ASN A 347 -15.41 -8.84 -3.20
C ASN A 347 -16.19 -10.13 -2.90
N SER A 348 -15.58 -11.29 -3.15
CA SER A 348 -16.08 -12.58 -2.68
C SER A 348 -15.97 -12.73 -1.16
N THR A 349 -14.96 -12.13 -0.56
CA THR A 349 -14.74 -12.08 0.90
C THR A 349 -14.81 -10.62 1.37
N PRO A 350 -15.66 -10.27 2.34
CA PRO A 350 -15.73 -8.91 2.87
C PRO A 350 -14.39 -8.45 3.45
N GLY A 351 -13.99 -7.23 3.11
CA GLY A 351 -12.75 -6.61 3.58
C GLY A 351 -11.53 -6.86 2.71
N ASP A 352 -11.59 -7.80 1.76
CA ASP A 352 -10.51 -7.99 0.79
C ASP A 352 -10.37 -6.75 -0.09
N THR A 353 -9.15 -6.44 -0.54
CA THR A 353 -8.88 -5.38 -1.51
C THR A 353 -8.46 -6.00 -2.83
N ASN A 354 -9.00 -5.48 -3.93
CA ASN A 354 -8.77 -6.03 -5.26
C ASN A 354 -8.46 -4.97 -6.31
N VAL A 355 -7.82 -5.39 -7.40
CA VAL A 355 -7.39 -4.55 -8.51
C VAL A 355 -8.52 -4.46 -9.54
N PHE A 356 -8.85 -3.23 -9.93
CA PHE A 356 -9.85 -2.91 -10.94
C PHE A 356 -9.23 -2.13 -12.10
N LEU A 357 -9.69 -2.46 -13.30
CA LEU A 357 -9.28 -1.80 -14.54
C LEU A 357 -10.51 -1.22 -15.23
N THR A 358 -10.38 -0.02 -15.75
CA THR A 358 -11.43 0.62 -16.56
C THR A 358 -10.82 1.51 -17.63
N ARG A 359 -11.64 1.98 -18.54
CA ARG A 359 -11.31 3.08 -19.42
C ARG A 359 -11.87 4.37 -18.85
N TRP A 360 -11.03 5.39 -18.74
CA TRP A 360 -11.44 6.72 -18.34
C TRP A 360 -12.26 7.39 -19.47
N ILE A 361 -13.36 8.04 -19.06
CA ILE A 361 -14.25 8.83 -19.93
C ILE A 361 -14.20 10.27 -19.41
N ASP A 362 -13.92 11.23 -20.31
CA ASP A 362 -13.86 12.67 -20.00
C ASP A 362 -15.27 13.28 -19.82
#